data_301619178542eccf3fa48860691198c4
#
_entry.id   301619178542eccf3fa48860691198c4
#
_cell.length_a   1.000
_cell.length_b   1.000
_cell.length_c   1.000
_cell.angle_alpha   90.00
_cell.angle_beta   90.00
_cell.angle_gamma   90.00
#
_symmetry.space_group_name_H-M   'P 1'
#
loop_
_entity.id
_entity.type
_entity.pdbx_description
1 polymer ?
#
loop_
_entity_poly.entity_id
_entity_poly.type
_entity_poly.pdbx_seq_one_letter_code
_entity_poly.pdbx_strand_id
1 'polypeptide(L)'
;ARVEPRNAVSLVADYDLVLDGTDDFETRAAVNAACVASRRPLVSGALGRWSGQVRVFEGRPCWRCLVPETPPDAETCAAVGVMGALAGVIGSMMALEAVKRLTGAGEPLTGRLLLYDGLVGAARVVRVTADPNCPVCA
;
A
#
# COMPACT_ATOMS: atom_id res chain seq x y z
N ALA A 1 -12.57 -7.84 -13.21
CA ALA A 1 -11.44 -7.98 -14.12
C ALA A 1 -10.16 -8.06 -13.28
N ARG A 2 -9.15 -8.78 -13.76
CA ARG A 2 -7.81 -8.76 -13.16
C ARG A 2 -7.18 -7.39 -13.45
N VAL A 3 -6.51 -6.80 -12.44
CA VAL A 3 -5.76 -5.56 -12.63
C VAL A 3 -4.45 -5.87 -13.35
N GLU A 4 -4.22 -5.18 -14.44
CA GLU A 4 -3.01 -5.30 -15.28
C GLU A 4 -2.54 -3.89 -15.69
N PRO A 5 -1.27 -3.68 -16.07
CA PRO A 5 -0.78 -2.36 -16.46
C PRO A 5 -1.62 -1.67 -17.54
N ARG A 6 -2.16 -2.45 -18.48
CA ARG A 6 -2.98 -1.94 -19.60
C ARG A 6 -4.37 -1.42 -19.22
N ASN A 7 -4.94 -1.85 -18.06
CA ASN A 7 -6.29 -1.47 -17.63
C ASN A 7 -6.33 -0.73 -16.29
N ALA A 8 -5.22 -0.70 -15.55
CA ALA A 8 -5.19 -0.17 -14.20
C ALA A 8 -5.62 1.30 -14.14
N VAL A 9 -5.15 2.14 -15.07
CA VAL A 9 -5.52 3.58 -15.12
C VAL A 9 -7.02 3.76 -15.30
N SER A 10 -7.64 3.05 -16.23
CA SER A 10 -9.10 3.15 -16.45
C SER A 10 -9.90 2.62 -15.26
N LEU A 11 -9.40 1.59 -14.57
CA LEU A 11 -10.06 1.04 -13.40
C LEU A 11 -10.04 1.98 -12.19
N VAL A 12 -8.97 2.76 -11.99
CA VAL A 12 -8.87 3.65 -10.82
C VAL A 12 -9.41 5.05 -11.06
N ALA A 13 -9.57 5.46 -12.31
CA ALA A 13 -9.91 6.85 -12.68
C ALA A 13 -11.25 7.33 -12.11
N ASP A 14 -12.23 6.43 -12.00
CA ASP A 14 -13.60 6.74 -11.57
C ASP A 14 -13.77 6.76 -10.04
N TYR A 15 -12.71 6.48 -9.28
CA TYR A 15 -12.76 6.41 -7.82
C TYR A 15 -12.00 7.57 -7.18
N ASP A 16 -12.45 8.01 -6.00
CA ASP A 16 -11.81 9.08 -5.22
C ASP A 16 -10.59 8.58 -4.44
N LEU A 17 -10.53 7.28 -4.17
CA LEU A 17 -9.49 6.64 -3.38
C LEU A 17 -9.41 5.16 -3.76
N VAL A 18 -8.22 4.59 -3.72
CA VAL A 18 -7.95 3.17 -3.99
C VAL A 18 -7.37 2.51 -2.75
N LEU A 19 -7.86 1.30 -2.43
CA LEU A 19 -7.25 0.44 -1.41
C LEU A 19 -6.60 -0.76 -2.11
N ASP A 20 -5.34 -1.02 -1.80
CA ASP A 20 -4.59 -2.17 -2.30
C ASP A 20 -4.12 -3.06 -1.15
N GLY A 21 -4.75 -4.22 -1.03
CA GLY A 21 -4.39 -5.30 -0.13
C GLY A 21 -3.95 -6.56 -0.87
N THR A 22 -3.53 -6.44 -2.12
CA THR A 22 -3.04 -7.59 -2.91
C THR A 22 -1.70 -8.11 -2.37
N ASP A 23 -1.33 -9.33 -2.73
CA ASP A 23 -0.09 -9.98 -2.29
C ASP A 23 0.92 -10.18 -3.42
N ASP A 24 0.64 -9.60 -4.58
CA ASP A 24 1.39 -9.74 -5.81
C ASP A 24 2.09 -8.41 -6.18
N PHE A 25 3.41 -8.43 -6.30
CA PHE A 25 4.22 -7.24 -6.57
C PHE A 25 3.92 -6.60 -7.94
N GLU A 26 3.59 -7.38 -8.95
CA GLU A 26 3.24 -6.87 -10.28
C GLU A 26 1.92 -6.08 -10.23
N THR A 27 0.91 -6.63 -9.57
CA THR A 27 -0.37 -5.95 -9.34
C THR A 27 -0.19 -4.67 -8.53
N ARG A 28 0.61 -4.71 -7.44
CA ARG A 28 0.92 -3.51 -6.63
C ARG A 28 1.61 -2.44 -7.45
N ALA A 29 2.57 -2.81 -8.28
CA ALA A 29 3.27 -1.86 -9.15
C ALA A 29 2.31 -1.22 -10.17
N ALA A 30 1.42 -2.00 -10.77
CA ALA A 30 0.41 -1.51 -11.71
C ALA A 30 -0.59 -0.55 -11.05
N VAL A 31 -1.12 -0.91 -9.86
CA VAL A 31 -2.03 -0.06 -9.09
C VAL A 31 -1.36 1.24 -8.69
N ASN A 32 -0.12 1.17 -8.16
CA ASN A 32 0.64 2.36 -7.78
C ASN A 32 0.87 3.31 -8.97
N ALA A 33 1.32 2.79 -10.10
CA ALA A 33 1.56 3.59 -11.30
C ALA A 33 0.26 4.26 -11.80
N ALA A 34 -0.86 3.53 -11.78
CA ALA A 34 -2.16 4.04 -12.14
C ALA A 34 -2.65 5.15 -11.19
N CYS A 35 -2.47 4.98 -9.88
CA CYS A 35 -2.83 5.97 -8.87
C CYS A 35 -2.00 7.25 -9.01
N VAL A 36 -0.69 7.14 -9.27
CA VAL A 36 0.17 8.29 -9.52
C VAL A 36 -0.27 9.03 -10.78
N ALA A 37 -0.47 8.31 -11.90
CA ALA A 37 -0.91 8.90 -13.17
C ALA A 37 -2.28 9.59 -13.08
N SER A 38 -3.22 9.00 -12.33
CA SER A 38 -4.58 9.51 -12.16
C SER A 38 -4.72 10.50 -10.98
N ARG A 39 -3.62 10.76 -10.24
CA ARG A 39 -3.61 11.58 -9.00
C ARG A 39 -4.64 11.10 -7.98
N ARG A 40 -4.75 9.77 -7.82
CA ARG A 40 -5.65 9.15 -6.83
C ARG A 40 -4.86 8.72 -5.61
N PRO A 41 -5.35 9.02 -4.39
CA PRO A 41 -4.75 8.49 -3.17
C PRO A 41 -4.82 6.97 -3.16
N LEU A 42 -3.75 6.34 -2.68
CA LEU A 42 -3.66 4.90 -2.55
C LEU A 42 -3.41 4.54 -1.08
N VAL A 43 -4.33 3.82 -0.46
CA VAL A 43 -4.11 3.17 0.83
C VAL A 43 -3.59 1.76 0.57
N SER A 44 -2.37 1.50 0.97
CA SER A 44 -1.71 0.21 0.74
C SER A 44 -1.47 -0.52 2.05
N GLY A 45 -1.88 -1.77 2.10
CA GLY A 45 -1.60 -2.71 3.19
C GLY A 45 -0.83 -3.92 2.69
N ALA A 46 0.09 -4.43 3.50
CA ALA A 46 0.82 -5.65 3.20
C ALA A 46 0.99 -6.49 4.46
N LEU A 47 1.05 -7.80 4.26
CA LEU A 47 1.17 -8.79 5.32
C LEU A 47 2.41 -9.65 5.13
N GLY A 48 3.11 -9.91 6.22
CA GLY A 48 3.95 -11.08 6.40
C GLY A 48 3.23 -12.12 7.25
N ARG A 49 3.97 -13.12 7.75
CA ARG A 49 3.36 -14.17 8.58
C ARG A 49 2.76 -13.62 9.88
N TRP A 50 3.49 -12.79 10.61
CA TRP A 50 3.13 -12.17 11.88
C TRP A 50 3.26 -10.65 11.90
N SER A 51 3.66 -10.04 10.81
CA SER A 51 3.84 -8.59 10.68
C SER A 51 2.98 -8.03 9.58
N GLY A 52 2.64 -6.77 9.70
CA GLY A 52 1.90 -6.06 8.67
C GLY A 52 2.32 -4.60 8.58
N GLN A 53 1.93 -3.98 7.51
CA GLN A 53 2.21 -2.57 7.29
C GLN A 53 1.05 -1.88 6.58
N VAL A 54 0.86 -0.60 6.90
CA VAL A 54 -0.15 0.26 6.28
C VAL A 54 0.44 1.61 5.95
N ARG A 55 0.05 2.15 4.80
CA ARG A 55 0.47 3.46 4.35
C ARG A 55 -0.54 4.12 3.41
N VAL A 56 -0.50 5.46 3.36
CA VAL A 56 -1.19 6.25 2.34
C VAL A 56 -0.16 6.86 1.40
N PHE A 57 -0.33 6.64 0.10
CA PHE A 57 0.46 7.24 -0.97
C PHE A 57 -0.36 8.31 -1.69
N GLU A 58 0.18 9.52 -1.80
CA GLU A 58 -0.43 10.63 -2.52
C GLU A 58 0.61 11.29 -3.43
N GLY A 59 0.79 10.70 -4.59
CA GLY A 59 1.79 11.15 -5.55
C GLY A 59 3.21 10.78 -5.13
N ARG A 60 3.86 11.63 -4.33
CA ARG A 60 5.27 11.46 -3.97
C ARG A 60 5.49 11.61 -2.46
N PRO A 61 6.20 10.66 -1.78
CA PRO A 61 6.73 9.40 -2.32
C PRO A 61 5.61 8.41 -2.67
N CYS A 62 5.82 7.58 -3.68
CA CYS A 62 4.90 6.50 -4.07
C CYS A 62 5.39 5.13 -3.56
N TRP A 63 4.60 4.08 -3.81
CA TRP A 63 4.98 2.71 -3.41
C TRP A 63 6.33 2.27 -4.02
N ARG A 64 6.64 2.71 -5.24
CA ARG A 64 7.91 2.37 -5.91
C ARG A 64 9.14 2.99 -5.22
N CYS A 65 8.99 4.09 -4.49
CA CYS A 65 10.06 4.63 -3.65
C CYS A 65 10.38 3.71 -2.47
N LEU A 66 9.39 2.99 -1.96
CA LEU A 66 9.55 2.04 -0.86
C LEU A 66 10.06 0.67 -1.35
N VAL A 67 9.63 0.25 -2.54
CA VAL A 67 9.97 -1.03 -3.16
C VAL A 67 10.56 -0.75 -4.54
N PRO A 68 11.85 -0.36 -4.64
CA PRO A 68 12.49 0.00 -5.91
C PRO A 68 12.55 -1.17 -6.89
N GLU A 69 12.77 -2.37 -6.36
CA GLU A 69 12.85 -3.61 -7.12
C GLU A 69 12.03 -4.70 -6.43
N THR A 70 11.47 -5.60 -7.22
CA THR A 70 10.81 -6.78 -6.66
C THR A 70 11.89 -7.69 -6.04
N PRO A 71 11.80 -8.02 -4.74
CA PRO A 71 12.76 -8.92 -4.13
C PRO A 71 12.81 -10.26 -4.89
N PRO A 72 14.01 -10.81 -5.16
CA PRO A 72 14.14 -12.08 -5.89
C PRO A 72 13.48 -13.26 -5.15
N ASP A 73 13.43 -13.18 -3.81
CA ASP A 73 12.81 -14.18 -2.93
C ASP A 73 11.43 -13.73 -2.44
N ALA A 74 10.71 -12.94 -3.25
CA ALA A 74 9.38 -12.46 -2.90
C ALA A 74 8.41 -13.65 -2.73
N GLU A 75 8.11 -13.98 -1.48
CA GLU A 75 7.15 -15.03 -1.14
C GLU A 75 5.72 -14.47 -1.19
N THR A 76 4.80 -15.26 -1.74
CA THR A 76 3.37 -14.94 -1.70
C THR A 76 2.76 -15.39 -0.36
N CYS A 77 1.65 -14.77 0.01
CA CYS A 77 0.87 -15.22 1.17
C CYS A 77 0.45 -16.70 1.08
N ALA A 78 0.24 -17.20 -0.14
CA ALA A 78 -0.09 -18.59 -0.38
C ALA A 78 1.09 -19.54 -0.08
N ALA A 79 2.32 -19.11 -0.29
CA ALA A 79 3.51 -19.92 -0.07
C ALA A 79 3.90 -20.01 1.41
N VAL A 80 3.81 -18.89 2.15
CA VAL A 80 4.25 -18.80 3.55
C VAL A 80 3.11 -18.91 4.56
N GLY A 81 1.89 -18.74 4.11
CA GLY A 81 0.71 -18.58 4.98
C GLY A 81 0.70 -17.23 5.71
N VAL A 82 -0.48 -16.80 6.08
CA VAL A 82 -0.69 -15.57 6.87
C VAL A 82 -1.63 -15.87 8.02
N MET A 83 -1.44 -15.14 9.13
CA MET A 83 -2.39 -15.19 10.23
C MET A 83 -3.67 -14.42 9.84
N GLY A 84 -4.80 -15.11 9.74
CA GLY A 84 -6.07 -14.51 9.33
C GLY A 84 -6.50 -13.33 10.22
N ALA A 85 -6.26 -13.43 11.52
CA ALA A 85 -6.53 -12.33 12.45
C ALA A 85 -5.68 -11.07 12.13
N LEU A 86 -4.42 -11.24 11.70
CA LEU A 86 -3.57 -10.14 11.28
C LEU A 86 -4.11 -9.47 10.01
N ALA A 87 -4.64 -10.23 9.08
CA ALA A 87 -5.30 -9.68 7.90
C ALA A 87 -6.49 -8.78 8.28
N GLY A 88 -7.28 -9.19 9.28
CA GLY A 88 -8.34 -8.36 9.86
C GLY A 88 -7.82 -7.06 10.48
N VAL A 89 -6.74 -7.12 11.26
CA VAL A 89 -6.12 -5.94 11.88
C VAL A 89 -5.65 -4.96 10.81
N ILE A 90 -4.85 -5.41 9.85
CA ILE A 90 -4.31 -4.55 8.79
C ILE A 90 -5.43 -4.01 7.89
N GLY A 91 -6.41 -4.83 7.51
CA GLY A 91 -7.57 -4.39 6.73
C GLY A 91 -8.39 -3.31 7.44
N SER A 92 -8.59 -3.44 8.76
CA SER A 92 -9.27 -2.41 9.56
C SER A 92 -8.46 -1.12 9.67
N MET A 93 -7.14 -1.22 9.81
CA MET A 93 -6.26 -0.04 9.78
C MET A 93 -6.30 0.66 8.42
N MET A 94 -6.30 -0.09 7.31
CA MET A 94 -6.49 0.48 5.97
C MET A 94 -7.82 1.21 5.84
N ALA A 95 -8.91 0.62 6.35
CA ALA A 95 -10.23 1.26 6.34
C ALA A 95 -10.24 2.57 7.13
N LEU A 96 -9.58 2.63 8.30
CA LEU A 96 -9.44 3.86 9.07
C LEU A 96 -8.67 4.94 8.28
N GLU A 97 -7.61 4.59 7.60
CA GLU A 97 -6.86 5.54 6.76
C GLU A 97 -7.73 6.06 5.60
N ALA A 98 -8.52 5.19 4.97
CA ALA A 98 -9.46 5.58 3.93
C ALA A 98 -10.51 6.57 4.46
N VAL A 99 -11.12 6.29 5.61
CA VAL A 99 -12.10 7.18 6.25
C VAL A 99 -11.47 8.53 6.58
N LYS A 100 -10.30 8.55 7.21
CA LYS A 100 -9.58 9.80 7.50
C LYS A 100 -9.33 10.62 6.23
N ARG A 101 -8.86 9.95 5.19
CA ARG A 101 -8.55 10.62 3.93
C ARG A 101 -9.79 11.21 3.23
N LEU A 102 -10.90 10.48 3.24
CA LEU A 102 -12.16 10.91 2.60
C LEU A 102 -12.90 11.98 3.40
N THR A 103 -12.79 11.97 4.73
CA THR A 103 -13.51 12.90 5.61
C THR A 103 -12.68 14.11 6.02
N GLY A 104 -11.37 14.08 5.81
CA GLY A 104 -10.45 15.11 6.31
C GLY A 104 -10.20 15.02 7.83
N ALA A 105 -10.62 13.94 8.49
CA ALA A 105 -10.42 13.75 9.92
C ALA A 105 -8.99 13.29 10.25
N GLY A 106 -8.39 13.91 11.27
CA GLY A 106 -7.08 13.51 11.78
C GLY A 106 -5.95 13.67 10.77
N GLU A 107 -4.93 12.85 10.92
CA GLU A 107 -3.74 12.84 10.05
C GLU A 107 -3.58 11.48 9.36
N PRO A 108 -3.82 11.37 8.05
CA PRO A 108 -3.50 10.15 7.30
C PRO A 108 -2.01 9.81 7.35
N LEU A 109 -1.66 8.55 7.09
CA LEU A 109 -0.28 8.05 7.03
C LEU A 109 0.46 8.48 5.75
N THR A 110 0.17 9.66 5.23
CA THR A 110 0.87 10.22 4.06
C THR A 110 2.32 10.54 4.43
N GLY A 111 3.28 10.01 3.67
CA GLY A 111 4.72 10.17 3.98
C GLY A 111 5.21 9.33 5.16
N ARG A 112 4.36 8.50 5.75
CA ARG A 112 4.66 7.66 6.90
C ARG A 112 4.23 6.22 6.64
N LEU A 113 4.94 5.27 7.24
CA LEU A 113 4.66 3.85 7.17
C LEU A 113 4.41 3.34 8.59
N LEU A 114 3.24 2.78 8.84
CA LEU A 114 2.95 2.06 10.07
C LEU A 114 3.39 0.61 9.89
N LEU A 115 4.21 0.14 10.82
CA LEU A 115 4.66 -1.24 10.93
C LEU A 115 4.04 -1.85 12.18
N TYR A 116 3.36 -2.98 12.03
CA TYR A 116 2.74 -3.73 13.11
C TYR A 116 3.40 -5.09 13.27
N ASP A 117 3.80 -5.42 14.49
CA ASP A 117 4.32 -6.72 14.87
C ASP A 117 3.27 -7.45 15.72
N GLY A 118 2.67 -8.48 15.15
CA GLY A 118 1.61 -9.26 15.80
C GLY A 118 2.12 -10.22 16.86
N LEU A 119 3.42 -10.55 16.89
CA LEU A 119 3.97 -11.42 17.92
C LEU A 119 4.13 -10.69 19.26
N VAL A 120 4.52 -9.43 19.22
CA VAL A 120 4.73 -8.63 20.44
C VAL A 120 3.60 -7.61 20.67
N GLY A 121 2.66 -7.48 19.75
CA GLY A 121 1.53 -6.54 19.86
C GLY A 121 1.98 -5.08 19.81
N ALA A 122 3.03 -4.76 19.05
CA ALA A 122 3.57 -3.42 18.97
C ALA A 122 3.41 -2.81 17.57
N ALA A 123 3.18 -1.51 17.54
CA ALA A 123 3.17 -0.73 16.31
C ALA A 123 4.18 0.42 16.38
N ARG A 124 4.81 0.72 15.26
CA ARG A 124 5.68 1.89 15.12
C ARG A 124 5.42 2.58 13.79
N VAL A 125 5.64 3.89 13.75
CA VAL A 125 5.51 4.70 12.55
C VAL A 125 6.88 5.24 12.17
N VAL A 126 7.27 5.05 10.90
CA VAL A 126 8.52 5.56 10.35
C VAL A 126 8.24 6.50 9.19
N ARG A 127 9.12 7.47 8.97
CA ARG A 127 9.04 8.34 7.79
C ARG A 127 9.58 7.61 6.57
N VAL A 128 8.99 7.87 5.41
CA VAL A 128 9.49 7.40 4.11
C VAL A 128 9.74 8.59 3.22
N THR A 129 10.96 8.67 2.72
CA THR A 129 11.40 9.74 1.81
C THR A 129 11.16 9.35 0.36
N ALA A 130 10.92 10.35 -0.48
CA ALA A 130 10.82 10.13 -1.91
C ALA A 130 12.21 9.86 -2.50
N ASP A 131 12.28 8.87 -3.38
CA ASP A 131 13.45 8.66 -4.22
C ASP A 131 13.46 9.72 -5.34
N PRO A 132 14.52 10.55 -5.44
CA PRO A 132 14.62 11.56 -6.50
C PRO A 132 14.65 10.97 -7.91
N ASN A 133 15.07 9.71 -8.03
CA ASN A 133 15.18 9.00 -9.30
C ASN A 133 14.06 7.95 -9.51
N CYS A 134 12.98 8.03 -8.74
CA CYS A 134 11.89 7.06 -8.86
C CYS A 134 11.29 7.08 -10.27
N PRO A 135 11.24 5.93 -10.99
CA PRO A 135 10.74 5.89 -12.38
C PRO A 135 9.23 6.16 -12.49
N VAL A 136 8.52 6.25 -11.38
CA VAL A 136 7.05 6.39 -11.37
C VAL A 136 6.61 7.78 -10.90
N CYS A 137 7.26 8.36 -9.89
CA CYS A 137 6.80 9.62 -9.28
C CYS A 137 7.84 10.74 -9.25
N ALA A 138 9.04 10.53 -9.83
CA ALA A 138 10.07 11.57 -9.92
C ALA A 138 9.70 12.67 -10.92
#